data_7d4280b50a045b85491f3300ce42984a
#
_entry.id   7d4280b50a045b85491f3300ce42984a
#
_cell.length_a   1.000
_cell.length_b   1.000
_cell.length_c   1.000
_cell.angle_alpha   90.00
_cell.angle_beta   90.00
_cell.angle_gamma   90.00
#
_symmetry.space_group_name_H-M   'P 1'
#
loop_
_entity.id
_entity.type
_entity.pdbx_description
1 polymer ?
#
loop_
_entity_poly.entity_id
_entity_poly.type
_entity_poly.pdbx_seq_one_letter_code
_entity_poly.pdbx_strand_id
1 'polypeptide(L)'
;MRRIAICLLPLLLSACGDNGNDDLRQWMANSSMGLRGQIEPLPQVQAYKPFNYQAYDLTDPFNPQKLQAGKRQNSANAPDLSRPREALENYDLDKLEMVGTIRRSAAIYALIRTPEGSVYRVQPGNYLGLNFGKVTSISDAEVQLAETVEDLNGEWVQRSSSLHLAEQGQNK
;
A
#
# COMPACT_ATOMS: atom_id res chain seq x y z
N MET A 1 -32.03 -96.64 -25.37
CA MET A 1 -32.00 -95.47 -24.39
C MET A 1 -30.61 -94.81 -24.28
N ARG A 2 -29.51 -95.55 -24.35
CA ARG A 2 -28.15 -95.01 -24.20
C ARG A 2 -27.66 -94.05 -25.33
N ARG A 3 -28.22 -94.13 -26.55
CA ARG A 3 -27.84 -93.31 -27.74
C ARG A 3 -28.60 -91.98 -27.73
N ILE A 4 -29.74 -91.86 -27.10
CA ILE A 4 -30.50 -90.63 -26.97
C ILE A 4 -29.87 -89.69 -25.94
N ALA A 5 -29.27 -90.19 -24.87
CA ALA A 5 -28.57 -89.45 -23.82
C ALA A 5 -27.28 -88.77 -24.34
N ILE A 6 -26.61 -89.34 -25.36
CA ILE A 6 -25.37 -88.80 -25.94
C ILE A 6 -25.66 -87.58 -26.87
N CYS A 7 -26.84 -87.52 -27.51
CA CYS A 7 -27.22 -86.44 -28.33
C CYS A 7 -27.75 -85.25 -27.55
N LEU A 8 -28.18 -85.39 -26.33
CA LEU A 8 -28.72 -84.30 -25.48
C LEU A 8 -27.60 -83.48 -24.77
N LEU A 9 -26.44 -84.11 -24.64
CA LEU A 9 -25.32 -83.48 -23.92
C LEU A 9 -24.73 -82.23 -24.68
N PRO A 10 -24.54 -82.21 -26.01
CA PRO A 10 -24.06 -81.04 -26.72
C PRO A 10 -25.09 -79.90 -26.81
N LEU A 11 -26.40 -80.14 -26.60
CA LEU A 11 -27.43 -79.12 -26.65
C LEU A 11 -27.41 -78.21 -25.43
N LEU A 12 -26.92 -78.74 -24.30
CA LEU A 12 -26.82 -77.98 -23.06
C LEU A 12 -25.59 -77.04 -23.01
N LEU A 13 -24.59 -77.23 -23.88
CA LEU A 13 -23.40 -76.39 -23.93
C LEU A 13 -23.56 -75.11 -24.82
N SER A 14 -24.60 -75.05 -25.64
CA SER A 14 -24.86 -73.87 -26.48
C SER A 14 -25.60 -72.73 -25.78
N ALA A 15 -26.05 -72.93 -24.52
CA ALA A 15 -26.78 -71.91 -23.77
C ALA A 15 -25.90 -70.90 -23.01
N CYS A 16 -24.59 -71.01 -23.07
CA CYS A 16 -23.64 -70.12 -22.37
C CYS A 16 -23.02 -69.04 -23.27
N GLY A 17 -23.69 -68.64 -24.34
CA GLY A 17 -23.14 -67.72 -25.35
C GLY A 17 -23.70 -66.29 -25.35
N ASP A 18 -24.68 -66.00 -24.52
CA ASP A 18 -25.22 -64.66 -24.46
C ASP A 18 -24.60 -63.91 -23.28
N ASN A 19 -23.57 -63.11 -23.57
CA ASN A 19 -23.03 -62.18 -22.61
C ASN A 19 -24.06 -61.11 -22.40
N GLY A 20 -24.98 -61.27 -21.43
CA GLY A 20 -26.05 -60.35 -21.04
C GLY A 20 -25.55 -58.96 -20.57
N ASN A 21 -24.44 -58.52 -21.13
CA ASN A 21 -23.83 -57.20 -20.79
C ASN A 21 -23.78 -56.26 -22.02
N ASP A 22 -24.49 -56.56 -23.07
CA ASP A 22 -24.52 -55.70 -24.25
C ASP A 22 -25.27 -54.40 -23.98
N ASP A 23 -26.27 -54.43 -23.12
CA ASP A 23 -26.96 -53.25 -22.61
C ASP A 23 -26.02 -52.37 -21.80
N LEU A 24 -25.16 -52.96 -20.99
CA LEU A 24 -24.17 -52.22 -20.21
C LEU A 24 -23.10 -51.59 -21.11
N ARG A 25 -22.64 -52.33 -22.10
CA ARG A 25 -21.69 -51.79 -23.11
C ARG A 25 -22.29 -50.64 -23.88
N GLN A 26 -23.56 -50.78 -24.29
CA GLN A 26 -24.27 -49.71 -25.02
C GLN A 26 -24.50 -48.50 -24.10
N TRP A 27 -24.85 -48.71 -22.84
CA TRP A 27 -24.96 -47.62 -21.86
C TRP A 27 -23.63 -46.92 -21.63
N MET A 28 -22.52 -47.66 -21.47
CA MET A 28 -21.17 -47.09 -21.34
C MET A 28 -20.77 -46.28 -22.57
N ALA A 29 -21.05 -46.80 -23.76
CA ALA A 29 -20.77 -46.07 -25.02
C ALA A 29 -21.58 -44.78 -25.12
N ASN A 30 -22.85 -44.82 -24.80
CA ASN A 30 -23.72 -43.64 -24.80
C ASN A 30 -23.32 -42.62 -23.73
N SER A 31 -22.98 -43.06 -22.53
CA SER A 31 -22.54 -42.21 -21.44
C SER A 31 -21.19 -41.56 -21.72
N SER A 32 -20.29 -42.27 -22.43
CA SER A 32 -18.97 -41.71 -22.81
C SER A 32 -19.04 -40.69 -23.92
N MET A 33 -20.08 -40.68 -24.76
CA MET A 33 -20.25 -39.68 -25.81
C MET A 33 -20.51 -38.26 -25.24
N GLY A 34 -21.14 -38.16 -24.08
CA GLY A 34 -21.41 -36.89 -23.40
C GLY A 34 -20.21 -36.37 -22.59
N LEU A 35 -19.21 -37.18 -22.31
CA LEU A 35 -18.06 -36.85 -21.47
C LEU A 35 -16.88 -36.24 -22.25
N ARG A 36 -17.00 -36.06 -23.57
CA ARG A 36 -16.01 -35.30 -24.32
C ARG A 36 -16.16 -33.82 -23.96
N GLY A 37 -15.39 -33.38 -22.95
CA GLY A 37 -15.30 -31.97 -22.64
C GLY A 37 -14.89 -31.18 -23.89
N GLN A 38 -15.58 -30.06 -24.14
CA GLN A 38 -15.12 -29.09 -25.14
C GLN A 38 -13.81 -28.53 -24.60
N ILE A 39 -12.72 -28.91 -25.24
CA ILE A 39 -11.43 -28.27 -24.99
C ILE A 39 -11.51 -26.90 -25.64
N GLU A 40 -11.54 -25.83 -24.79
CA GLU A 40 -11.45 -24.47 -25.31
C GLU A 40 -10.15 -24.35 -26.13
N PRO A 41 -10.24 -23.77 -27.33
CA PRO A 41 -9.02 -23.55 -28.14
C PRO A 41 -8.08 -22.65 -27.34
N LEU A 42 -6.81 -23.01 -27.32
CA LEU A 42 -5.78 -22.21 -26.66
C LEU A 42 -5.82 -20.77 -27.20
N PRO A 43 -5.73 -19.76 -26.32
CA PRO A 43 -5.68 -18.38 -26.75
C PRO A 43 -4.51 -18.20 -27.73
N GLN A 44 -4.78 -17.50 -28.82
CA GLN A 44 -3.74 -17.23 -29.81
C GLN A 44 -2.66 -16.37 -29.14
N VAL A 45 -1.45 -16.85 -29.16
CA VAL A 45 -0.28 -16.10 -28.68
C VAL A 45 -0.09 -14.89 -29.60
N GLN A 46 -0.36 -13.70 -29.09
CA GLN A 46 -0.01 -12.48 -29.81
C GLN A 46 1.51 -12.34 -29.80
N ALA A 47 2.08 -12.20 -30.97
CA ALA A 47 3.52 -11.98 -31.11
C ALA A 47 3.89 -10.69 -30.36
N TYR A 48 4.82 -10.78 -29.41
CA TYR A 48 5.37 -9.63 -28.72
C TYR A 48 5.98 -8.66 -29.73
N LYS A 49 5.48 -7.42 -29.74
CA LYS A 49 6.10 -6.33 -30.49
C LYS A 49 7.13 -5.67 -29.56
N PRO A 50 8.42 -5.80 -29.84
CA PRO A 50 9.43 -5.17 -29.02
C PRO A 50 9.24 -3.66 -29.03
N PHE A 51 9.24 -3.06 -27.85
CA PHE A 51 9.25 -1.60 -27.72
C PHE A 51 10.67 -1.11 -27.98
N ASN A 52 10.85 -0.30 -29.01
CA ASN A 52 12.13 0.32 -29.28
C ASN A 52 12.27 1.56 -28.35
N TYR A 53 13.30 1.54 -27.51
CA TYR A 53 13.65 2.70 -26.70
C TYR A 53 14.09 3.85 -27.63
N GLN A 54 13.38 4.98 -27.57
CA GLN A 54 13.61 6.16 -28.42
C GLN A 54 14.04 7.40 -27.61
N ALA A 55 14.48 7.20 -26.39
CA ALA A 55 14.81 8.31 -25.48
C ALA A 55 16.33 8.55 -25.37
N TYR A 56 17.11 8.19 -26.42
CA TYR A 56 18.56 8.41 -26.42
C TYR A 56 18.95 9.89 -26.38
N ASP A 57 18.07 10.76 -26.90
CA ASP A 57 18.29 12.20 -26.92
C ASP A 57 17.80 12.91 -25.63
N LEU A 58 17.13 12.18 -24.72
CA LEU A 58 16.72 12.72 -23.45
C LEU A 58 17.91 12.75 -22.48
N THR A 59 17.98 13.82 -21.72
CA THR A 59 18.99 13.95 -20.68
C THR A 59 18.82 12.82 -19.66
N ASP A 60 19.93 12.18 -19.30
CA ASP A 60 19.99 11.13 -18.28
C ASP A 60 19.17 11.52 -17.03
N PRO A 61 18.28 10.65 -16.54
CA PRO A 61 17.52 10.90 -15.29
C PRO A 61 18.41 11.24 -14.09
N PHE A 62 19.62 10.70 -14.05
CA PHE A 62 20.60 10.90 -12.98
C PHE A 62 21.60 12.01 -13.25
N ASN A 63 21.39 12.80 -14.30
CA ASN A 63 22.28 13.91 -14.62
C ASN A 63 22.30 14.94 -13.48
N PRO A 64 23.47 15.25 -12.87
CA PRO A 64 23.58 16.21 -11.78
C PRO A 64 23.02 17.58 -12.08
N GLN A 65 22.98 17.99 -13.35
CA GLN A 65 22.43 19.29 -13.76
C GLN A 65 20.92 19.39 -13.55
N LYS A 66 20.18 18.27 -13.66
CA LYS A 66 18.74 18.21 -13.33
C LYS A 66 18.51 18.47 -11.84
N LEU A 67 19.33 17.90 -10.99
CA LEU A 67 19.28 18.12 -9.54
C LEU A 67 19.60 19.59 -9.17
N GLN A 68 20.49 20.23 -9.92
CA GLN A 68 20.83 21.64 -9.69
C GLN A 68 19.78 22.60 -10.22
N ALA A 69 19.06 22.26 -11.30
CA ALA A 69 17.97 23.08 -11.83
C ALA A 69 16.80 23.16 -10.84
N GLY A 70 16.44 22.04 -10.18
CA GLY A 70 15.44 22.03 -9.11
C GLY A 70 15.85 22.84 -7.87
N LYS A 71 17.14 22.80 -7.50
CA LYS A 71 17.65 23.57 -6.35
C LYS A 71 17.74 25.08 -6.58
N ARG A 72 17.73 25.55 -7.82
CA ARG A 72 17.86 26.98 -8.17
C ARG A 72 16.53 27.73 -8.17
N GLN A 73 15.42 27.08 -8.12
CA GLN A 73 14.15 27.74 -7.85
C GLN A 73 14.13 28.04 -6.34
N ASN A 74 14.57 29.23 -5.96
CA ASN A 74 14.25 29.83 -4.66
C ASN A 74 12.72 29.83 -4.58
N SER A 75 12.11 28.74 -4.11
CA SER A 75 10.68 28.77 -3.84
C SER A 75 10.47 29.82 -2.76
N ALA A 76 9.44 30.65 -2.94
CA ALA A 76 9.07 31.69 -1.98
C ALA A 76 8.89 31.16 -0.55
N ASN A 77 8.78 29.84 -0.42
CA ASN A 77 8.55 29.13 0.84
C ASN A 77 9.81 28.42 1.38
N ALA A 78 11.00 28.63 0.79
CA ALA A 78 12.21 27.99 1.30
C ALA A 78 12.45 28.40 2.77
N PRO A 79 12.76 27.45 3.67
CA PRO A 79 13.02 27.75 5.06
C PRO A 79 14.32 28.54 5.20
N ASP A 80 14.37 29.46 6.16
CA ASP A 80 15.60 30.15 6.51
C ASP A 80 16.53 29.25 7.28
N LEU A 81 17.54 28.71 6.60
CA LEU A 81 18.53 27.82 7.17
C LEU A 81 19.65 28.57 7.91
N SER A 82 19.69 29.91 7.82
CA SER A 82 20.72 30.74 8.48
C SER A 82 20.40 31.03 9.94
N ARG A 83 19.14 30.86 10.37
CA ARG A 83 18.71 31.06 11.75
C ARG A 83 19.16 29.91 12.66
N PRO A 84 19.47 30.20 13.93
CA PRO A 84 19.73 29.13 14.90
C PRO A 84 18.46 28.29 15.10
N ARG A 85 18.62 26.98 15.19
CA ARG A 85 17.51 26.05 15.48
C ARG A 85 17.05 26.17 16.93
N GLU A 86 15.76 26.10 17.14
CA GLU A 86 15.17 26.00 18.48
C GLU A 86 15.25 24.56 19.01
N ALA A 87 15.20 24.38 20.32
CA ALA A 87 15.37 23.09 20.99
C ALA A 87 14.34 22.02 20.49
N LEU A 88 13.12 22.44 20.20
CA LEU A 88 12.04 21.56 19.77
C LEU A 88 12.09 21.16 18.30
N GLU A 89 12.96 21.78 17.50
CA GLU A 89 13.22 21.37 16.12
C GLU A 89 14.14 20.15 15.98
N ASN A 90 14.64 19.61 17.08
CA ASN A 90 15.44 18.39 17.10
C ASN A 90 14.59 17.11 17.23
N TYR A 91 13.30 17.25 17.41
CA TYR A 91 12.37 16.15 17.62
C TYR A 91 11.35 16.09 16.50
N ASP A 92 10.91 14.87 16.12
CA ASP A 92 9.75 14.68 15.28
C ASP A 92 8.51 15.25 15.98
N LEU A 93 7.60 15.86 15.19
CA LEU A 93 6.35 16.41 15.73
C LEU A 93 5.52 15.35 16.45
N ASP A 94 5.49 14.12 15.93
CA ASP A 94 4.77 12.98 16.50
C ASP A 94 5.32 12.52 17.85
N LYS A 95 6.53 12.92 18.22
CA LYS A 95 7.18 12.62 19.51
C LYS A 95 6.99 13.72 20.55
N LEU A 96 6.45 14.84 20.12
CA LEU A 96 6.15 15.97 20.98
C LEU A 96 4.71 15.88 21.49
N GLU A 97 4.49 16.21 22.74
CA GLU A 97 3.16 16.17 23.35
C GLU A 97 2.80 17.55 23.92
N MET A 98 1.63 18.05 23.55
CA MET A 98 1.06 19.21 24.20
C MET A 98 0.47 18.77 25.55
N VAL A 99 1.02 19.26 26.64
CA VAL A 99 0.57 18.88 28.01
C VAL A 99 -0.28 19.93 28.67
N GLY A 100 -0.42 21.09 28.08
CA GLY A 100 -1.27 22.16 28.61
C GLY A 100 -0.98 23.51 28.00
N THR A 101 -1.66 24.50 28.50
CA THR A 101 -1.48 25.92 28.14
C THR A 101 -1.26 26.79 29.36
N ILE A 102 -0.55 27.87 29.19
CA ILE A 102 -0.40 28.93 30.15
C ILE A 102 -0.91 30.25 29.55
N ARG A 103 -1.81 30.90 30.24
CA ARG A 103 -2.33 32.20 29.83
C ARG A 103 -1.71 33.28 30.72
N ARG A 104 -1.05 34.25 30.09
CA ARG A 104 -0.50 35.39 30.81
C ARG A 104 -0.91 36.69 30.11
N SER A 105 -1.71 37.49 30.80
CA SER A 105 -2.33 38.68 30.20
C SER A 105 -3.12 38.30 28.92
N ALA A 106 -2.77 38.85 27.77
CA ALA A 106 -3.40 38.56 26.48
C ALA A 106 -2.70 37.45 25.68
N ALA A 107 -1.58 36.91 26.18
CA ALA A 107 -0.82 35.89 25.45
C ALA A 107 -1.11 34.48 25.97
N ILE A 108 -1.29 33.52 25.03
CA ILE A 108 -1.42 32.08 25.30
C ILE A 108 -0.12 31.41 24.89
N TYR A 109 0.39 30.57 25.74
CA TYR A 109 1.57 29.73 25.54
C TYR A 109 1.18 28.29 25.65
N ALA A 110 1.68 27.45 24.74
CA ALA A 110 1.56 26.01 24.89
C ALA A 110 2.76 25.45 25.67
N LEU A 111 2.50 24.40 26.45
CA LEU A 111 3.51 23.59 27.09
C LEU A 111 3.70 22.31 26.29
N ILE A 112 4.89 22.12 25.75
CA ILE A 112 5.24 20.99 24.92
C ILE A 112 6.25 20.14 25.67
N ARG A 113 5.93 18.85 25.86
CA ARG A 113 6.78 17.85 26.47
C ARG A 113 7.55 17.09 25.41
N THR A 114 8.83 16.93 25.61
CA THR A 114 9.69 16.09 24.79
C THR A 114 9.69 14.64 25.28
N PRO A 115 10.16 13.66 24.48
CA PRO A 115 10.32 12.26 24.89
C PRO A 115 11.20 12.08 26.14
N GLU A 116 12.10 13.01 26.37
CA GLU A 116 13.02 13.01 27.52
C GLU A 116 12.35 13.54 28.81
N GLY A 117 11.09 13.97 28.71
CA GLY A 117 10.32 14.52 29.84
C GLY A 117 10.53 16.01 30.08
N SER A 118 11.36 16.71 29.33
CA SER A 118 11.52 18.16 29.41
C SER A 118 10.31 18.89 28.87
N VAL A 119 9.89 19.97 29.56
CA VAL A 119 8.74 20.77 29.15
C VAL A 119 9.20 22.16 28.70
N TYR A 120 8.84 22.51 27.47
CA TYR A 120 9.15 23.80 26.86
C TYR A 120 7.90 24.64 26.70
N ARG A 121 8.05 25.94 26.91
CA ARG A 121 7.00 26.92 26.67
C ARG A 121 7.13 27.45 25.25
N VAL A 122 6.05 27.40 24.50
CA VAL A 122 5.98 27.77 23.08
C VAL A 122 4.94 28.88 22.88
N GLN A 123 5.24 29.80 21.97
CA GLN A 123 4.33 30.88 21.56
C GLN A 123 4.21 30.93 20.02
N PRO A 124 3.20 31.61 19.47
CA PRO A 124 3.11 31.85 18.05
C PRO A 124 4.40 32.47 17.51
N GLY A 125 4.91 31.90 16.40
CA GLY A 125 6.20 32.28 15.80
C GLY A 125 7.37 31.39 16.16
N ASN A 126 7.33 30.58 17.24
CA ASN A 126 8.35 29.56 17.53
C ASN A 126 8.28 28.38 16.54
N TYR A 127 9.34 27.59 16.53
CA TYR A 127 9.50 26.47 15.62
C TYR A 127 9.56 25.13 16.37
N LEU A 128 8.88 24.11 15.81
CA LEU A 128 8.77 22.75 16.33
C LEU A 128 8.89 21.75 15.19
N GLY A 129 9.43 20.58 15.52
CA GLY A 129 9.54 19.50 14.57
C GLY A 129 10.65 19.65 13.54
N LEU A 130 11.02 18.53 12.92
CA LEU A 130 12.12 18.45 11.95
C LEU A 130 11.83 19.21 10.65
N ASN A 131 10.54 19.44 10.35
CA ASN A 131 10.05 20.00 9.09
C ASN A 131 9.84 21.53 9.18
N PHE A 132 10.64 22.23 9.97
CA PHE A 132 10.53 23.69 10.13
C PHE A 132 9.13 24.18 10.51
N GLY A 133 8.41 23.42 11.33
CA GLY A 133 7.02 23.71 11.72
C GLY A 133 6.92 25.00 12.51
N LYS A 134 6.46 26.07 11.88
CA LYS A 134 6.24 27.37 12.54
C LYS A 134 4.88 27.40 13.21
N VAL A 135 4.83 27.72 14.49
CA VAL A 135 3.56 27.89 15.22
C VAL A 135 2.81 29.10 14.68
N THR A 136 1.61 28.86 14.19
CA THR A 136 0.70 29.90 13.65
C THR A 136 -0.30 30.36 14.69
N SER A 137 -0.89 29.43 15.44
CA SER A 137 -1.85 29.76 16.51
C SER A 137 -1.83 28.71 17.63
N ILE A 138 -2.27 29.12 18.81
CA ILE A 138 -2.38 28.27 19.99
C ILE A 138 -3.78 28.45 20.55
N SER A 139 -4.49 27.33 20.74
CA SER A 139 -5.76 27.26 21.45
C SER A 139 -5.60 26.44 22.74
N ASP A 140 -6.65 26.34 23.55
CA ASP A 140 -6.62 25.53 24.78
C ASP A 140 -6.49 24.01 24.50
N ALA A 141 -6.83 23.56 23.27
CA ALA A 141 -6.85 22.16 22.89
C ALA A 141 -5.80 21.76 21.85
N GLU A 142 -5.23 22.73 21.11
CA GLU A 142 -4.30 22.43 20.01
C GLU A 142 -3.33 23.56 19.72
N VAL A 143 -2.19 23.21 19.18
CA VAL A 143 -1.21 24.11 18.56
C VAL A 143 -1.25 23.87 17.06
N GLN A 144 -1.55 24.90 16.27
CA GLN A 144 -1.50 24.83 14.81
C GLN A 144 -0.11 25.26 14.29
N LEU A 145 0.37 24.55 13.30
CA LEU A 145 1.70 24.74 12.69
C LEU A 145 1.59 24.82 11.18
N ALA A 146 2.49 25.60 10.61
CA ALA A 146 2.80 25.56 9.19
C ALA A 146 4.17 24.91 9.03
N GLU A 147 4.20 23.64 8.60
CA GLU A 147 5.42 22.91 8.26
C GLU A 147 5.86 23.25 6.85
N THR A 148 7.16 23.29 6.65
CA THR A 148 7.77 23.49 5.32
C THR A 148 8.50 22.21 4.95
N VAL A 149 8.04 21.53 3.90
CA VAL A 149 8.60 20.25 3.42
C VAL A 149 9.01 20.38 1.96
N GLU A 150 10.05 19.67 1.58
CA GLU A 150 10.45 19.56 0.18
C GLU A 150 9.59 18.47 -0.51
N ASP A 151 8.97 18.79 -1.64
CA ASP A 151 8.17 17.84 -2.40
C ASP A 151 9.07 16.97 -3.31
N LEU A 152 8.45 16.05 -4.03
CA LEU A 152 9.15 15.12 -4.95
C LEU A 152 9.87 15.85 -6.10
N ASN A 153 9.51 17.11 -6.40
CA ASN A 153 10.11 17.92 -7.45
C ASN A 153 11.26 18.78 -6.90
N GLY A 154 11.49 18.77 -5.59
CA GLY A 154 12.47 19.61 -4.91
C GLY A 154 11.97 21.03 -4.64
N GLU A 155 10.64 21.24 -4.63
CA GLU A 155 10.02 22.51 -4.30
C GLU A 155 9.58 22.53 -2.83
N TRP A 156 9.78 23.68 -2.17
CA TRP A 156 9.35 23.88 -0.80
C TRP A 156 7.87 24.22 -0.75
N VAL A 157 7.10 23.34 -0.13
CA VAL A 157 5.66 23.51 0.05
C VAL A 157 5.30 23.63 1.53
N GLN A 158 4.30 24.44 1.83
CA GLN A 158 3.78 24.55 3.18
C GLN A 158 2.63 23.57 3.39
N ARG A 159 2.65 22.89 4.53
CA ARG A 159 1.61 21.99 4.99
C ARG A 159 1.14 22.39 6.37
N SER A 160 -0.17 22.44 6.57
CA SER A 160 -0.75 22.63 7.92
C SER A 160 -0.68 21.35 8.72
N SER A 161 -0.20 21.45 9.95
CA SER A 161 -0.16 20.37 10.94
C SER A 161 -0.69 20.89 12.29
N SER A 162 -1.13 20.00 13.15
CA SER A 162 -1.59 20.36 14.49
C SER A 162 -1.08 19.39 15.54
N LEU A 163 -0.81 19.89 16.73
CA LEU A 163 -0.45 19.11 17.90
C LEU A 163 -1.55 19.28 18.93
N HIS A 164 -2.28 18.21 19.23
CA HIS A 164 -3.40 18.21 20.14
C HIS A 164 -2.96 18.04 21.60
N LEU A 165 -3.76 18.54 22.52
CA LEU A 165 -3.59 18.34 23.95
C LEU A 165 -3.64 16.84 24.26
N ALA A 166 -2.61 16.32 24.93
CA ALA A 166 -2.59 14.95 25.39
C ALA A 166 -3.70 14.72 26.42
N GLU A 167 -4.58 13.75 26.16
CA GLU A 167 -5.61 13.37 27.13
C GLU A 167 -4.94 12.81 28.39
N GLN A 168 -5.15 13.47 29.52
CA GLN A 168 -4.71 12.97 30.82
C GLN A 168 -5.57 11.77 31.20
N GLY A 169 -5.11 10.56 30.91
CA GLY A 169 -5.80 9.41 31.47
C GLY A 169 -5.84 8.14 30.63
N GLN A 170 -4.70 7.62 30.21
CA GLN A 170 -4.57 6.17 29.92
C GLN A 170 -3.17 5.68 30.27
N ASN A 171 -2.78 5.85 31.54
CA ASN A 171 -1.78 4.96 32.11
C ASN A 171 -2.53 3.72 32.61
N LYS A 172 -2.50 2.67 31.83
CA LYS A 172 -2.81 1.31 32.28
C LYS A 172 -1.53 0.52 32.35
#